data_8a7bb0cf81e6abc6b274a68cbfd0865e
#
_entry.id   8a7bb0cf81e6abc6b274a68cbfd0865e
#
_cell.length_a   1.000
_cell.length_b   1.000
_cell.length_c   1.000
_cell.angle_alpha   90.00
_cell.angle_beta   90.00
_cell.angle_gamma   90.00
#
_symmetry.space_group_name_H-M   'P 1'
#
loop_
_entity.id
_entity.type
_entity.pdbx_description
1 polymer ?
#
loop_
_entity_poly.entity_id
_entity_poly.type
_entity_poly.pdbx_seq_one_letter_code
_entity_poly.pdbx_strand_id
1 'polypeptide(L)'
;MSLISTYDLRTWMGTEEGDVSPNAKLDSIIGAVEDFVDSYTNRKLEAQVYRTHQDYCYLDGTGKNYIYLPVTPVSYVSEVSVDSDRVFGSGTLIASADLYWYPKEGKLMSEGGNFIRGRRNVRVDFVAGYAPVVNGTHNSAVSSYPIPYDLKQVMIEMCVESFKMGMIGIRSVVNAEGETNIVQLLNRNSYWSYTLNKYKNPLPGLVGLDE
;
A
#
# COMPACT_ATOMS: atom_id res chain seq x y z
N MET A 1 10.85 -5.84 -2.77
CA MET A 1 11.44 -4.49 -2.69
C MET A 1 10.90 -3.89 -1.41
N SER A 2 11.45 -2.78 -0.91
CA SER A 2 11.07 -2.23 0.40
C SER A 2 10.79 -0.73 0.28
N LEU A 3 9.91 -0.21 1.14
CA LEU A 3 9.61 1.23 1.25
C LEU A 3 10.67 2.00 2.05
N ILE A 4 11.46 1.29 2.86
CA ILE A 4 12.55 1.83 3.68
C ILE A 4 13.82 1.04 3.36
N SER A 5 14.95 1.74 3.26
CA SER A 5 16.25 1.10 3.08
C SER A 5 17.00 0.93 4.39
N THR A 6 17.94 0.00 4.44
CA THR A 6 18.92 -0.11 5.53
C THR A 6 19.76 1.17 5.67
N TYR A 7 19.98 1.89 4.58
CA TYR A 7 20.64 3.20 4.59
C TYR A 7 19.83 4.23 5.38
N ASP A 8 18.51 4.33 5.16
CA ASP A 8 17.65 5.23 5.93
C ASP A 8 17.72 4.93 7.43
N LEU A 9 17.71 3.63 7.78
CA LEU A 9 17.76 3.19 9.16
C LEU A 9 19.11 3.52 9.84
N ARG A 10 20.22 3.28 9.14
CA ARG A 10 21.56 3.59 9.61
C ARG A 10 21.76 5.09 9.81
N THR A 11 21.32 5.89 8.84
CA THR A 11 21.36 7.36 8.93
C THR A 11 20.59 7.85 10.16
N TRP A 12 19.43 7.28 10.43
CA TRP A 12 18.63 7.64 11.60
C TRP A 12 19.25 7.22 12.93
N MET A 13 19.91 6.06 12.96
CA MET A 13 20.60 5.56 14.15
C MET A 13 21.97 6.24 14.39
N GLY A 14 22.47 7.05 13.46
CA GLY A 14 23.79 7.66 13.53
C GLY A 14 24.93 6.65 13.43
N THR A 15 24.71 5.50 12.78
CA THR A 15 25.73 4.47 12.56
C THR A 15 26.39 4.65 11.19
N GLU A 16 27.73 4.56 11.12
CA GLU A 16 28.46 4.68 9.87
C GLU A 16 28.28 3.46 8.96
N GLU A 17 28.48 3.66 7.64
CA GLU A 17 28.39 2.58 6.64
C GLU A 17 29.36 1.41 6.87
N GLY A 18 30.44 1.65 7.61
CA GLY A 18 31.47 0.66 7.94
C GLY A 18 31.14 -0.28 9.10
N ASP A 19 30.08 0.00 9.85
CA ASP A 19 29.67 -0.87 10.95
C ASP A 19 28.97 -2.12 10.37
N VAL A 20 29.68 -3.26 10.40
CA VAL A 20 29.25 -4.55 9.82
C VAL A 20 28.16 -5.22 10.69
N SER A 21 27.32 -4.43 11.31
CA SER A 21 26.08 -4.97 11.89
C SER A 21 25.28 -5.62 10.77
N PRO A 22 24.85 -6.87 10.92
CA PRO A 22 24.40 -7.65 9.79
C PRO A 22 23.20 -6.98 9.09
N ASN A 23 23.42 -6.53 7.86
CA ASN A 23 22.35 -6.02 7.00
C ASN A 23 21.13 -6.96 7.02
N ALA A 24 21.37 -8.28 7.07
CA ALA A 24 20.31 -9.28 7.17
C ALA A 24 19.40 -9.10 8.41
N LYS A 25 19.94 -8.63 9.55
CA LYS A 25 19.10 -8.33 10.73
C LYS A 25 18.24 -7.10 10.51
N LEU A 26 18.82 -6.05 9.93
CA LEU A 26 18.09 -4.83 9.60
C LEU A 26 17.00 -5.09 8.55
N ASP A 27 17.34 -5.84 7.50
CA ASP A 27 16.38 -6.25 6.47
C ASP A 27 15.21 -7.06 7.05
N SER A 28 15.49 -7.96 8.00
CA SER A 28 14.44 -8.74 8.68
C SER A 28 13.52 -7.84 9.52
N ILE A 29 14.07 -6.84 10.20
CA ILE A 29 13.27 -5.89 10.98
C ILE A 29 12.43 -5.01 10.07
N ILE A 30 13.01 -4.50 8.97
CA ILE A 30 12.29 -3.71 7.97
C ILE A 30 11.12 -4.51 7.42
N GLY A 31 11.36 -5.73 6.94
CA GLY A 31 10.31 -6.60 6.41
C GLY A 31 9.19 -6.86 7.42
N ALA A 32 9.56 -7.12 8.68
CA ALA A 32 8.58 -7.34 9.74
C ALA A 32 7.72 -6.10 10.04
N VAL A 33 8.31 -4.90 10.03
CA VAL A 33 7.59 -3.64 10.22
C VAL A 33 6.69 -3.35 9.02
N GLU A 34 7.16 -3.58 7.79
CA GLU A 34 6.34 -3.42 6.58
C GLU A 34 5.13 -4.34 6.57
N ASP A 35 5.32 -5.63 6.88
CA ASP A 35 4.21 -6.58 6.99
C ASP A 35 3.20 -6.19 8.08
N PHE A 36 3.70 -5.67 9.20
CA PHE A 36 2.84 -5.16 10.25
C PHE A 36 2.04 -3.94 9.81
N VAL A 37 2.69 -2.96 9.17
CA VAL A 37 2.02 -1.72 8.70
C VAL A 37 1.02 -2.04 7.59
N ASP A 38 1.35 -2.94 6.66
CA ASP A 38 0.42 -3.43 5.65
C ASP A 38 -0.82 -4.07 6.27
N SER A 39 -0.63 -4.92 7.28
CA SER A 39 -1.72 -5.57 8.01
C SER A 39 -2.57 -4.55 8.78
N TYR A 40 -1.94 -3.58 9.43
CA TYR A 40 -2.63 -2.54 10.19
C TYR A 40 -3.43 -1.60 9.29
N THR A 41 -2.86 -1.23 8.13
CA THR A 41 -3.51 -0.34 7.17
C THR A 41 -4.48 -1.06 6.24
N ASN A 42 -4.57 -2.39 6.35
CA ASN A 42 -5.43 -3.26 5.53
C ASN A 42 -5.17 -3.09 4.02
N ARG A 43 -3.92 -2.88 3.64
CA ARG A 43 -3.49 -2.79 2.22
C ARG A 43 -1.99 -2.98 2.08
N LYS A 44 -1.54 -3.37 0.89
CA LYS A 44 -0.13 -3.29 0.52
C LYS A 44 0.22 -1.84 0.21
N LEU A 45 1.20 -1.29 0.94
CA LEU A 45 1.66 0.09 0.74
C LEU A 45 2.67 0.19 -0.40
N GLU A 46 3.53 -0.81 -0.57
CA GLU A 46 4.44 -0.90 -1.71
C GLU A 46 3.65 -1.05 -3.01
N ALA A 47 4.10 -0.38 -4.06
CA ALA A 47 3.47 -0.42 -5.36
C ALA A 47 3.40 -1.85 -5.92
N GLN A 48 2.20 -2.27 -6.24
CA GLN A 48 1.87 -3.57 -6.82
C GLN A 48 1.22 -3.39 -8.19
N VAL A 49 1.45 -4.37 -9.05
CA VAL A 49 0.74 -4.48 -10.32
C VAL A 49 -0.48 -5.36 -10.12
N TYR A 50 -1.66 -4.77 -10.27
CA TYR A 50 -2.94 -5.47 -10.18
C TYR A 50 -3.40 -5.80 -11.60
N ARG A 51 -3.46 -7.09 -11.91
CA ARG A 51 -3.83 -7.61 -13.25
C ARG A 51 -4.90 -8.68 -13.14
N THR A 52 -5.45 -9.02 -14.29
CA THR A 52 -6.37 -10.15 -14.49
C THR A 52 -5.98 -11.36 -13.61
N HIS A 53 -6.96 -11.96 -12.96
CA HIS A 53 -6.88 -13.04 -11.96
C HIS A 53 -6.70 -12.63 -10.50
N GLN A 54 -6.61 -11.32 -10.19
CA GLN A 54 -6.65 -10.83 -8.82
C GLN A 54 -8.03 -10.25 -8.51
N ASP A 55 -8.57 -10.53 -7.33
CA ASP A 55 -9.91 -10.06 -6.94
C ASP A 55 -10.05 -8.53 -6.98
N TYR A 56 -8.98 -7.82 -6.69
CA TYR A 56 -8.94 -6.34 -6.74
C TYR A 56 -9.14 -5.74 -8.13
N CYS A 57 -8.99 -6.53 -9.19
CA CYS A 57 -9.18 -6.07 -10.56
C CYS A 57 -10.64 -6.10 -11.00
N TYR A 58 -11.53 -6.82 -10.30
CA TYR A 58 -12.93 -6.97 -10.67
C TYR A 58 -13.82 -6.15 -9.76
N LEU A 59 -14.40 -5.09 -10.32
CA LEU A 59 -15.21 -4.11 -9.61
C LEU A 59 -16.66 -4.16 -10.05
N ASP A 60 -17.52 -3.66 -9.19
CA ASP A 60 -18.93 -3.51 -9.50
C ASP A 60 -19.15 -2.22 -10.31
N GLY A 61 -19.87 -2.33 -11.42
CA GLY A 61 -20.25 -1.17 -12.19
C GLY A 61 -21.34 -0.37 -11.46
N THR A 62 -21.13 0.94 -11.39
CA THR A 62 -21.97 1.87 -10.60
C THR A 62 -23.18 2.42 -11.36
N GLY A 63 -23.20 2.29 -12.71
CA GLY A 63 -24.12 3.01 -13.58
C GLY A 63 -23.74 4.47 -13.81
N LYS A 64 -22.63 4.93 -13.21
CA LYS A 64 -22.08 6.29 -13.35
C LYS A 64 -20.86 6.26 -14.28
N ASN A 65 -20.39 7.41 -14.70
CA ASN A 65 -19.15 7.52 -15.49
C ASN A 65 -17.87 7.44 -14.66
N TYR A 66 -17.96 7.02 -13.40
CA TYR A 66 -16.82 6.81 -12.52
C TYR A 66 -16.99 5.60 -11.61
N ILE A 67 -15.84 5.06 -11.20
CA ILE A 67 -15.70 4.02 -10.16
C ILE A 67 -14.52 4.37 -9.26
N TYR A 68 -14.45 3.70 -8.09
CA TYR A 68 -13.29 3.83 -7.19
C TYR A 68 -12.46 2.55 -7.20
N LEU A 69 -11.15 2.73 -7.36
CA LEU A 69 -10.19 1.64 -7.26
C LEU A 69 -9.89 1.35 -5.78
N PRO A 70 -9.72 0.08 -5.41
CA PRO A 70 -9.60 -0.32 -4.01
C PRO A 70 -8.25 0.04 -3.37
N VAL A 71 -7.25 0.41 -4.16
CA VAL A 71 -5.89 0.71 -3.69
C VAL A 71 -5.42 2.05 -4.24
N THR A 72 -4.82 2.86 -3.38
CA THR A 72 -4.29 4.21 -3.70
C THR A 72 -2.88 4.38 -3.11
N PRO A 73 -2.05 5.29 -3.65
CA PRO A 73 -2.27 6.09 -4.85
C PRO A 73 -2.16 5.25 -6.12
N VAL A 74 -2.95 5.59 -7.13
CA VAL A 74 -2.93 4.92 -8.44
C VAL A 74 -1.89 5.58 -9.33
N SER A 75 -0.86 4.84 -9.72
CA SER A 75 0.21 5.35 -10.58
C SER A 75 -0.16 5.29 -12.05
N TYR A 76 -0.81 4.21 -12.45
CA TYR A 76 -1.10 3.95 -13.84
C TYR A 76 -2.30 3.00 -13.98
N VAL A 77 -3.14 3.25 -14.97
CA VAL A 77 -4.22 2.35 -15.40
C VAL A 77 -3.88 1.87 -16.80
N SER A 78 -3.70 0.57 -16.98
CA SER A 78 -3.28 -0.02 -18.26
C SER A 78 -4.45 -0.45 -19.12
N GLU A 79 -5.48 -1.03 -18.52
CA GLU A 79 -6.61 -1.58 -19.25
C GLU A 79 -7.89 -1.48 -18.41
N VAL A 80 -8.99 -1.11 -19.06
CA VAL A 80 -10.32 -1.09 -18.47
C VAL A 80 -11.29 -1.76 -19.42
N SER A 81 -12.01 -2.75 -18.93
CA SER A 81 -13.06 -3.45 -19.69
C SER A 81 -14.37 -3.42 -18.91
N VAL A 82 -15.46 -3.22 -19.63
CA VAL A 82 -16.82 -3.28 -19.08
C VAL A 82 -17.63 -4.32 -19.83
N ASP A 83 -18.07 -5.36 -19.12
CA ASP A 83 -18.77 -6.47 -19.74
C ASP A 83 -19.83 -7.07 -18.80
N SER A 84 -21.09 -6.97 -19.21
CA SER A 84 -22.22 -7.55 -18.47
C SER A 84 -22.12 -9.07 -18.32
N ASP A 85 -21.55 -9.74 -19.32
CA ASP A 85 -21.41 -11.19 -19.37
C ASP A 85 -20.14 -11.69 -18.67
N ARG A 86 -19.24 -10.77 -18.29
CA ARG A 86 -17.96 -11.05 -17.59
C ARG A 86 -17.00 -11.95 -18.36
N VAL A 87 -17.06 -11.93 -19.67
CA VAL A 87 -16.12 -12.65 -20.56
C VAL A 87 -14.89 -11.80 -20.84
N PHE A 88 -15.02 -10.46 -20.80
CA PHE A 88 -13.96 -9.47 -20.99
C PHE A 88 -13.16 -9.66 -22.27
N GLY A 89 -13.87 -9.80 -23.40
CA GLY A 89 -13.26 -9.86 -24.73
C GLY A 89 -12.74 -8.51 -25.23
N SER A 90 -12.01 -8.51 -26.33
CA SER A 90 -11.41 -7.29 -26.91
C SER A 90 -12.43 -6.19 -27.26
N GLY A 91 -13.68 -6.56 -27.51
CA GLY A 91 -14.77 -5.60 -27.80
C GLY A 91 -15.34 -4.89 -26.57
N THR A 92 -14.89 -5.24 -25.37
CA THR A 92 -15.37 -4.64 -24.09
C THR A 92 -14.41 -3.61 -23.50
N LEU A 93 -13.29 -3.36 -24.20
CA LEU A 93 -12.26 -2.41 -23.79
C LEU A 93 -12.74 -0.97 -23.95
N ILE A 94 -12.49 -0.16 -22.92
CA ILE A 94 -12.62 1.30 -23.02
C ILE A 94 -11.31 1.85 -23.58
N ALA A 95 -11.41 2.75 -24.55
CA ALA A 95 -10.22 3.41 -25.12
C ALA A 95 -9.48 4.19 -24.03
N SER A 96 -8.16 4.06 -24.00
CA SER A 96 -7.33 4.75 -23.00
C SER A 96 -7.44 6.29 -23.08
N ALA A 97 -7.75 6.83 -24.25
CA ALA A 97 -7.99 8.26 -24.44
C ALA A 97 -9.23 8.79 -23.70
N ASP A 98 -10.18 7.91 -23.40
CA ASP A 98 -11.43 8.24 -22.71
C ASP A 98 -11.32 8.02 -21.20
N LEU A 99 -10.14 7.66 -20.69
CA LEU A 99 -9.93 7.32 -19.28
C LEU A 99 -9.13 8.39 -18.55
N TYR A 100 -9.64 8.82 -17.40
CA TYR A 100 -8.96 9.72 -16.46
C TYR A 100 -8.99 9.12 -15.07
N TRP A 101 -7.93 9.29 -14.31
CA TRP A 101 -7.94 8.87 -12.90
C TRP A 101 -7.34 9.94 -11.99
N TYR A 102 -7.87 9.98 -10.79
CA TYR A 102 -7.39 10.82 -9.70
C TYR A 102 -6.56 9.95 -8.76
N PRO A 103 -5.23 10.06 -8.81
CA PRO A 103 -4.34 9.09 -8.17
C PRO A 103 -4.55 8.90 -6.67
N LYS A 104 -4.69 10.01 -5.94
CA LYS A 104 -4.84 9.99 -4.48
C LYS A 104 -6.22 9.50 -4.03
N GLU A 105 -7.23 9.78 -4.81
CA GLU A 105 -8.62 9.40 -4.52
C GLU A 105 -8.94 7.98 -4.99
N GLY A 106 -8.14 7.45 -5.91
CA GLY A 106 -8.43 6.18 -6.58
C GLY A 106 -9.65 6.26 -7.49
N LYS A 107 -10.12 7.45 -7.85
CA LYS A 107 -11.28 7.65 -8.71
C LYS A 107 -10.88 7.50 -10.17
N LEU A 108 -11.48 6.53 -10.85
CA LEU A 108 -11.35 6.31 -12.29
C LEU A 108 -12.61 6.80 -12.99
N MET A 109 -12.45 7.63 -14.01
CA MET A 109 -13.55 8.20 -14.80
C MET A 109 -13.43 7.79 -16.27
N SER A 110 -14.56 7.64 -16.92
CA SER A 110 -14.65 7.43 -18.38
C SER A 110 -15.45 8.55 -19.03
N GLU A 111 -14.90 9.15 -20.08
CA GLU A 111 -15.64 10.05 -20.97
C GLU A 111 -16.41 9.29 -22.06
N GLY A 112 -15.96 8.09 -22.42
CA GLY A 112 -16.59 7.27 -23.46
C GLY A 112 -17.90 6.60 -23.05
N GLY A 113 -18.33 6.73 -21.77
CA GLY A 113 -19.59 6.14 -21.30
C GLY A 113 -19.62 5.85 -19.81
N ASN A 114 -20.73 5.24 -19.39
CA ASN A 114 -20.94 4.86 -18.00
C ASN A 114 -20.42 3.44 -17.74
N PHE A 115 -19.89 3.19 -16.54
CA PHE A 115 -19.66 1.86 -16.03
C PHE A 115 -21.02 1.19 -15.74
N ILE A 116 -21.50 0.38 -16.67
CA ILE A 116 -22.81 -0.25 -16.62
C ILE A 116 -23.03 -0.89 -15.25
N ARG A 117 -24.18 -0.63 -14.62
CA ARG A 117 -24.49 -1.19 -13.30
C ARG A 117 -24.48 -2.71 -13.35
N GLY A 118 -23.71 -3.34 -12.46
CA GLY A 118 -23.59 -4.78 -12.40
C GLY A 118 -22.54 -5.21 -11.39
N ARG A 119 -22.57 -6.50 -11.03
CA ARG A 119 -21.65 -7.07 -10.06
C ARG A 119 -20.43 -7.67 -10.79
N ARG A 120 -19.21 -7.23 -10.41
CA ARG A 120 -17.93 -7.72 -10.98
C ARG A 120 -17.90 -7.67 -12.52
N ASN A 121 -18.54 -6.68 -13.10
CA ASN A 121 -18.65 -6.50 -14.55
C ASN A 121 -17.71 -5.43 -15.11
N VAL A 122 -16.85 -4.87 -14.26
CA VAL A 122 -15.76 -3.96 -14.65
C VAL A 122 -14.45 -4.61 -14.27
N ARG A 123 -13.55 -4.78 -15.24
CA ARG A 123 -12.18 -5.23 -15.04
C ARG A 123 -11.23 -4.06 -15.25
N VAL A 124 -10.32 -3.84 -14.31
CA VAL A 124 -9.31 -2.78 -14.38
C VAL A 124 -7.95 -3.38 -14.07
N ASP A 125 -7.01 -3.23 -14.99
CA ASP A 125 -5.61 -3.55 -14.77
C ASP A 125 -4.86 -2.24 -14.44
N PHE A 126 -4.24 -2.16 -13.27
CA PHE A 126 -3.64 -0.93 -12.77
C PHE A 126 -2.41 -1.17 -11.89
N VAL A 127 -1.66 -0.11 -11.65
CA VAL A 127 -0.54 -0.07 -10.71
C VAL A 127 -0.88 0.92 -9.62
N ALA A 128 -0.80 0.50 -8.36
CA ALA A 128 -1.06 1.36 -7.22
C ALA A 128 -0.14 1.05 -6.05
N GLY A 129 0.11 2.06 -5.21
CA GLY A 129 1.01 2.02 -4.07
C GLY A 129 2.17 3.00 -4.20
N TYR A 130 3.02 3.02 -3.19
CA TYR A 130 4.19 3.90 -3.12
C TYR A 130 5.42 3.27 -3.76
N ALA A 131 6.26 4.10 -4.36
CA ALA A 131 7.51 3.66 -4.97
C ALA A 131 8.44 3.00 -3.94
N PRO A 132 8.94 1.79 -4.21
CA PRO A 132 9.93 1.16 -3.37
C PRO A 132 11.26 1.92 -3.43
N VAL A 133 12.08 1.76 -2.39
CA VAL A 133 13.41 2.35 -2.31
C VAL A 133 14.44 1.33 -2.79
N VAL A 134 15.31 1.76 -3.71
CA VAL A 134 16.46 0.98 -4.17
C VAL A 134 17.71 1.83 -3.94
N ASN A 135 18.66 1.32 -3.17
CA ASN A 135 19.89 2.03 -2.81
C ASN A 135 19.66 3.46 -2.27
N GLY A 136 18.65 3.64 -1.41
CA GLY A 136 18.30 4.94 -0.82
C GLY A 136 17.51 5.88 -1.74
N THR A 137 17.22 5.47 -2.98
CA THR A 137 16.47 6.28 -3.97
C THR A 137 15.15 5.64 -4.32
N HIS A 138 14.11 6.45 -4.50
CA HIS A 138 12.79 5.95 -4.93
C HIS A 138 12.84 5.43 -6.36
N ASN A 139 12.30 4.22 -6.56
CA ASN A 139 12.20 3.61 -7.89
C ASN A 139 10.96 4.14 -8.63
N SER A 140 11.11 5.28 -9.29
CA SER A 140 10.05 5.93 -10.07
C SER A 140 9.58 5.13 -11.29
N ALA A 141 10.33 4.10 -11.71
CA ALA A 141 9.90 3.20 -12.79
C ALA A 141 8.73 2.29 -12.36
N VAL A 142 8.56 2.06 -11.04
CA VAL A 142 7.47 1.23 -10.50
C VAL A 142 6.28 2.10 -10.12
N SER A 143 6.52 3.23 -9.45
CA SER A 143 5.50 4.21 -9.08
C SER A 143 6.07 5.62 -9.05
N SER A 144 5.28 6.60 -9.50
CA SER A 144 5.64 8.02 -9.39
C SER A 144 5.38 8.61 -8.00
N TYR A 145 4.81 7.84 -7.06
CA TYR A 145 4.46 8.32 -5.74
C TYR A 145 5.44 7.83 -4.70
N PRO A 146 6.36 8.69 -4.20
CA PRO A 146 7.22 8.33 -3.08
C PRO A 146 6.37 8.13 -1.81
N ILE A 147 6.89 7.33 -0.89
CA ILE A 147 6.26 7.17 0.42
C ILE A 147 6.16 8.53 1.13
N PRO A 148 4.99 8.89 1.72
CA PRO A 148 4.84 10.10 2.51
C PRO A 148 5.83 10.15 3.67
N TYR A 149 6.37 11.34 3.93
CA TYR A 149 7.42 11.52 4.93
C TYR A 149 6.98 11.11 6.34
N ASP A 150 5.76 11.45 6.74
CA ASP A 150 5.20 11.08 8.05
C ASP A 150 5.06 9.57 8.23
N LEU A 151 4.64 8.86 7.18
CA LEU A 151 4.55 7.40 7.18
C LEU A 151 5.94 6.77 7.23
N LYS A 152 6.87 7.25 6.40
CA LYS A 152 8.27 6.79 6.38
C LYS A 152 8.92 6.96 7.76
N GLN A 153 8.72 8.11 8.39
CA GLN A 153 9.26 8.39 9.71
C GLN A 153 8.74 7.40 10.76
N VAL A 154 7.43 7.19 10.81
CA VAL A 154 6.82 6.23 11.75
C VAL A 154 7.40 4.83 11.56
N MET A 155 7.53 4.37 10.31
CA MET A 155 8.10 3.05 10.02
C MET A 155 9.57 2.95 10.46
N ILE A 156 10.38 4.00 10.25
CA ILE A 156 11.78 4.05 10.71
C ILE A 156 11.84 4.00 12.24
N GLU A 157 11.02 4.79 12.94
CA GLU A 157 10.96 4.79 14.39
C GLU A 157 10.57 3.40 14.95
N MET A 158 9.61 2.73 14.32
CA MET A 158 9.22 1.37 14.67
C MET A 158 10.38 0.38 14.46
N CYS A 159 11.14 0.51 13.38
CA CYS A 159 12.33 -0.32 13.14
C CYS A 159 13.40 -0.07 14.21
N VAL A 160 13.68 1.19 14.56
CA VAL A 160 14.67 1.56 15.58
C VAL A 160 14.28 1.00 16.96
N GLU A 161 13.02 1.13 17.36
CA GLU A 161 12.56 0.58 18.62
C GLU A 161 12.62 -0.97 18.61
N SER A 162 12.25 -1.61 17.52
CA SER A 162 12.39 -3.06 17.36
C SER A 162 13.85 -3.52 17.46
N PHE A 163 14.77 -2.76 16.88
CA PHE A 163 16.21 -3.02 16.96
C PHE A 163 16.74 -2.89 18.38
N LYS A 164 16.39 -1.80 19.10
CA LYS A 164 16.78 -1.57 20.51
C LYS A 164 16.29 -2.66 21.44
N MET A 165 15.08 -3.15 21.23
CA MET A 165 14.50 -4.24 22.02
C MET A 165 15.06 -5.62 21.67
N GLY A 166 15.97 -5.73 20.68
CA GLY A 166 16.51 -6.99 20.22
C GLY A 166 15.48 -7.89 19.51
N MET A 167 14.35 -7.32 19.11
CA MET A 167 13.30 -8.03 18.40
C MET A 167 13.77 -8.41 17.01
N ILE A 168 13.80 -9.71 16.73
CA ILE A 168 13.94 -10.25 15.38
C ILE A 168 12.56 -10.76 14.99
N GLY A 169 11.78 -9.90 14.32
CA GLY A 169 10.38 -10.19 13.97
C GLY A 169 9.36 -9.65 14.98
N ILE A 170 8.11 -9.50 14.52
CA ILE A 170 6.98 -8.90 15.28
C ILE A 170 6.45 -9.86 16.38
N ARG A 171 7.14 -10.93 16.69
CA ARG A 171 6.72 -11.85 17.76
C ARG A 171 7.15 -11.29 19.10
N SER A 172 6.22 -11.31 20.03
CA SER A 172 6.39 -10.92 21.43
C SER A 172 7.74 -11.38 22.01
N VAL A 173 8.49 -10.43 22.55
CA VAL A 173 9.57 -10.75 23.48
C VAL A 173 8.94 -10.89 24.86
N VAL A 174 8.94 -12.08 25.39
CA VAL A 174 8.55 -12.33 26.79
C VAL A 174 9.74 -11.89 27.66
N ASN A 175 9.64 -10.70 28.23
CA ASN A 175 10.54 -10.24 29.29
C ASN A 175 9.95 -10.63 30.64
N ALA A 176 10.76 -10.61 31.70
CA ALA A 176 10.32 -10.88 33.09
C ALA A 176 9.17 -9.96 33.57
N GLU A 177 8.85 -8.91 32.83
CA GLU A 177 7.79 -7.93 33.11
C GLU A 177 6.54 -8.08 32.19
N GLY A 178 6.46 -9.13 31.37
CA GLY A 178 5.32 -9.38 30.45
C GLY A 178 5.65 -9.18 28.98
N GLU A 179 4.75 -9.66 28.12
CA GLU A 179 4.89 -9.55 26.65
C GLU A 179 4.80 -8.11 26.18
N THR A 180 5.89 -7.59 25.61
CA THR A 180 5.84 -6.33 24.87
C THR A 180 5.82 -6.65 23.37
N ASN A 181 4.75 -6.32 22.70
CA ASN A 181 4.65 -6.48 21.24
C ASN A 181 4.47 -5.10 20.58
N ILE A 182 4.60 -5.05 19.24
CA ILE A 182 4.43 -3.80 18.48
C ILE A 182 3.05 -3.17 18.72
N VAL A 183 2.02 -3.96 19.00
CA VAL A 183 0.67 -3.44 19.33
C VAL A 183 0.69 -2.64 20.62
N GLN A 184 1.45 -3.07 21.64
CA GLN A 184 1.61 -2.29 22.88
C GLN A 184 2.42 -1.02 22.64
N LEU A 185 3.42 -1.05 21.76
CA LEU A 185 4.16 0.14 21.36
C LEU A 185 3.27 1.15 20.64
N LEU A 186 2.38 0.69 19.75
CA LEU A 186 1.38 1.55 19.11
C LEU A 186 0.45 2.23 20.14
N ASN A 187 0.00 1.48 21.14
CA ASN A 187 -0.87 2.01 22.19
C ASN A 187 -0.15 3.04 23.07
N ARG A 188 1.17 2.90 23.23
CA ARG A 188 2.00 3.86 23.98
C ARG A 188 2.33 5.10 23.17
N ASN A 189 2.44 4.97 21.83
CA ASN A 189 2.78 6.07 20.94
C ASN A 189 1.55 6.48 20.11
N SER A 190 0.80 7.46 20.61
CA SER A 190 -0.40 7.98 19.97
C SER A 190 -0.12 8.59 18.57
N TYR A 191 1.11 9.10 18.35
CA TYR A 191 1.51 9.65 17.05
C TYR A 191 1.58 8.55 15.97
N TRP A 192 2.12 7.36 16.29
CA TRP A 192 2.18 6.26 15.34
C TRP A 192 0.79 5.79 14.94
N SER A 193 -0.07 5.52 15.90
CA SER A 193 -1.44 5.10 15.63
C SER A 193 -2.23 6.15 14.86
N TYR A 194 -2.10 7.43 15.21
CA TYR A 194 -2.73 8.52 14.48
C TYR A 194 -2.26 8.59 13.04
N THR A 195 -0.94 8.48 12.80
CA THR A 195 -0.38 8.53 11.46
C THR A 195 -0.81 7.33 10.63
N LEU A 196 -0.68 6.12 11.17
CA LEU A 196 -1.07 4.91 10.44
C LEU A 196 -2.58 4.88 10.10
N ASN A 197 -3.42 5.42 10.96
CA ASN A 197 -4.87 5.51 10.69
C ASN A 197 -5.21 6.38 9.47
N LYS A 198 -4.40 7.38 9.13
CA LYS A 198 -4.59 8.17 7.90
C LYS A 198 -4.44 7.32 6.62
N TYR A 199 -3.65 6.26 6.72
CA TYR A 199 -3.33 5.39 5.59
C TYR A 199 -4.15 4.10 5.57
N LYS A 200 -5.03 3.93 6.56
CA LYS A 200 -5.88 2.75 6.66
C LYS A 200 -6.91 2.74 5.54
N ASN A 201 -6.94 1.63 4.82
CA ASN A 201 -7.97 1.41 3.80
C ASN A 201 -9.27 0.99 4.50
N PRO A 202 -10.42 1.63 4.24
CA PRO A 202 -11.68 1.13 4.73
C PRO A 202 -11.88 -0.30 4.22
N LEU A 203 -12.39 -1.18 5.07
CA LEU A 203 -12.69 -2.56 4.67
C LEU A 203 -13.59 -2.56 3.43
N PRO A 204 -13.30 -3.40 2.42
CA PRO A 204 -14.18 -3.54 1.28
C PRO A 204 -15.58 -3.98 1.77
N GLY A 205 -16.59 -3.16 1.57
CA GLY A 205 -17.95 -3.39 2.01
C GLY A 205 -18.54 -2.33 2.94
N LEU A 206 -17.73 -1.42 3.50
CA LEU A 206 -18.21 -0.29 4.30
C LEU A 206 -18.30 1.03 3.50
N VAL A 207 -17.84 1.04 2.25
CA VAL A 207 -17.97 2.20 1.37
C VAL A 207 -19.33 2.12 0.70
N GLY A 208 -20.34 2.78 1.26
CA GLY A 208 -21.66 2.89 0.60
C GLY A 208 -22.86 2.77 1.53
N LEU A 209 -22.70 2.91 2.85
CA LEU A 209 -23.82 2.93 3.79
C LEU A 209 -24.25 4.35 4.22
N ASP A 210 -23.63 5.37 3.66
CA ASP A 210 -24.00 6.77 3.92
C ASP A 210 -24.58 7.41 2.66
N GLU A 211 -25.78 6.95 2.24
CA GLU A 211 -26.77 7.74 1.46
C GLU A 211 -28.17 7.20 1.73
#